data_09b55cb82dab5101fd7e4f5051a258e3
#
_entry.id   09b55cb82dab5101fd7e4f5051a258e3
#
_cell.length_a   1.000
_cell.length_b   1.000
_cell.length_c   1.000
_cell.angle_alpha   90.00
_cell.angle_beta   90.00
_cell.angle_gamma   90.00
#
_symmetry.space_group_name_H-M   'P 1'
#
loop_
_entity.id
_entity.type
_entity.pdbx_description
1 polymer ?
#
loop_
_entity_poly.entity_id
_entity_poly.type
_entity_poly.pdbx_seq_one_letter_code
_entity_poly.pdbx_strand_id
1 'polypeptide(L)'
;MEVILSLHGIDQHKEYKPNTVNITSLYMKKVLVIGGGGREHAIVDALSRSPQVGKIYCAPGNAGIALQAECVAIKDTDVEALKNFALENSIDLAVVGPEVSLAAGVVDAFKEAGLRIFGPNKAAATIEASKDFAKQLMAKYNIPTAAFETFEDYDAALEYVKKGSFPVVLKYDGLAAGKGVVIPETFEEAEETLKDMLLHDKFGKGKVVVEEFLTGPEFSFMCFVDGLDVYPMTLSQDHKRAYEGDKGPNTGGMGAYSPVPIISDEDLA
;
A
#
# COMPACT_ATOMS: atom_id res chain seq x y z
N MET A 1 -9.25 20.48 -33.63
CA MET A 1 -8.61 21.37 -34.63
C MET A 1 -7.84 20.44 -35.56
N GLU A 2 -8.47 20.10 -36.70
CA GLU A 2 -7.87 19.26 -37.73
C GLU A 2 -6.95 20.12 -38.58
N VAL A 3 -5.69 19.73 -38.67
CA VAL A 3 -4.74 20.33 -39.61
C VAL A 3 -4.65 19.40 -40.80
N ILE A 4 -5.30 19.78 -41.92
CA ILE A 4 -5.18 19.11 -43.21
C ILE A 4 -4.00 19.76 -43.95
N LEU A 5 -2.88 19.04 -44.05
CA LEU A 5 -1.79 19.39 -44.94
C LEU A 5 -2.08 18.82 -46.33
N SER A 6 -2.48 19.67 -47.27
CA SER A 6 -2.62 19.33 -48.68
C SER A 6 -1.25 19.52 -49.39
N LEU A 7 -0.65 18.41 -49.79
CA LEU A 7 0.47 18.43 -50.76
C LEU A 7 -0.09 18.21 -52.17
N HIS A 8 -0.07 19.27 -52.98
CA HIS A 8 -0.37 19.22 -54.41
C HIS A 8 0.83 18.70 -55.19
N GLY A 9 0.58 17.65 -55.94
CA GLY A 9 1.41 17.23 -57.06
C GLY A 9 2.15 15.91 -56.85
N ILE A 10 1.48 14.78 -57.08
CA ILE A 10 2.04 13.54 -57.64
C ILE A 10 0.86 12.65 -58.12
N ASP A 11 0.94 12.29 -59.38
CA ASP A 11 0.37 11.21 -60.18
C ASP A 11 -1.03 10.61 -59.81
N GLN A 12 -1.97 10.67 -60.72
CA GLN A 12 -3.43 10.43 -60.60
C GLN A 12 -3.87 8.95 -60.54
N HIS A 13 -3.03 7.97 -60.26
CA HIS A 13 -3.43 6.53 -60.26
C HIS A 13 -2.96 5.66 -59.11
N LYS A 14 -2.64 6.23 -57.94
CA LYS A 14 -2.53 5.43 -56.70
C LYS A 14 -3.52 5.98 -55.67
N GLU A 15 -4.52 5.16 -55.29
CA GLU A 15 -5.32 5.42 -54.08
C GLU A 15 -4.37 5.57 -52.89
N TYR A 16 -4.12 6.79 -52.51
CA TYR A 16 -3.41 7.12 -51.26
C TYR A 16 -4.40 6.93 -50.12
N LYS A 17 -4.30 5.79 -49.40
CA LYS A 17 -4.92 5.65 -48.10
C LYS A 17 -4.05 6.46 -47.13
N PRO A 18 -4.52 7.59 -46.58
CA PRO A 18 -3.76 8.31 -45.60
C PRO A 18 -3.64 7.41 -44.37
N ASN A 19 -2.42 7.03 -43.99
CA ASN A 19 -2.14 6.54 -42.66
C ASN A 19 -2.48 7.69 -41.71
N THR A 20 -3.70 7.72 -41.22
CA THR A 20 -4.10 8.60 -40.14
C THR A 20 -3.36 8.10 -38.89
N VAL A 21 -2.17 8.66 -38.66
CA VAL A 21 -1.50 8.54 -37.38
C VAL A 21 -2.42 9.22 -36.39
N ASN A 22 -3.06 8.45 -35.57
CA ASN A 22 -3.93 8.96 -34.52
C ASN A 22 -3.02 9.71 -33.52
N ILE A 23 -2.95 11.05 -33.67
CA ILE A 23 -2.08 11.91 -32.85
C ILE A 23 -2.38 11.75 -31.34
N THR A 24 -3.59 11.39 -31.00
CA THR A 24 -3.98 11.07 -29.61
C THR A 24 -3.14 9.91 -29.03
N SER A 25 -2.74 8.94 -29.85
CA SER A 25 -1.89 7.81 -29.45
C SER A 25 -0.45 8.22 -29.06
N LEU A 26 0.06 9.35 -29.60
CA LEU A 26 1.41 9.87 -29.33
C LEU A 26 1.54 10.50 -27.92
N TYR A 27 0.41 10.80 -27.25
CA TYR A 27 0.39 11.44 -25.94
C TYR A 27 -0.12 10.55 -24.83
N MET A 28 -0.44 9.27 -25.11
CA MET A 28 -0.92 8.34 -24.09
C MET A 28 0.22 7.86 -23.22
N LYS A 29 -0.01 7.89 -21.91
CA LYS A 29 0.97 7.59 -20.89
C LYS A 29 1.25 6.09 -20.77
N LYS A 30 2.52 5.75 -20.53
CA LYS A 30 2.96 4.42 -20.10
C LYS A 30 3.07 4.42 -18.59
N VAL A 31 2.36 3.52 -17.94
CA VAL A 31 2.33 3.43 -16.48
C VAL A 31 2.90 2.07 -16.03
N LEU A 32 3.73 2.09 -14.99
CA LEU A 32 4.21 0.89 -14.29
C LEU A 32 3.53 0.80 -12.93
N VAL A 33 2.80 -0.28 -12.68
CA VAL A 33 2.28 -0.61 -11.35
C VAL A 33 3.22 -1.62 -10.71
N ILE A 34 3.72 -1.31 -9.51
CA ILE A 34 4.64 -2.17 -8.75
C ILE A 34 3.82 -2.95 -7.72
N GLY A 35 3.93 -4.28 -7.76
CA GLY A 35 3.21 -5.22 -6.92
C GLY A 35 2.40 -6.23 -7.71
N GLY A 36 1.64 -7.09 -7.02
CA GLY A 36 0.88 -8.17 -7.69
C GLY A 36 -0.32 -8.66 -6.89
N GLY A 37 -0.81 -7.88 -5.92
CA GLY A 37 -1.98 -8.20 -5.11
C GLY A 37 -3.30 -7.68 -5.68
N GLY A 38 -4.37 -7.81 -4.90
CA GLY A 38 -5.71 -7.31 -5.24
C GLY A 38 -5.76 -5.78 -5.34
N ARG A 39 -5.01 -5.08 -4.49
CA ARG A 39 -4.86 -3.62 -4.54
C ARG A 39 -4.27 -3.18 -5.87
N GLU A 40 -3.18 -3.79 -6.31
CA GLU A 40 -2.52 -3.48 -7.58
C GLU A 40 -3.43 -3.83 -8.76
N HIS A 41 -4.21 -4.91 -8.67
CA HIS A 41 -5.20 -5.24 -9.69
C HIS A 41 -6.29 -4.16 -9.80
N ALA A 42 -6.80 -3.66 -8.69
CA ALA A 42 -7.78 -2.56 -8.70
C ALA A 42 -7.19 -1.26 -9.28
N ILE A 43 -5.91 -0.95 -9.00
CA ILE A 43 -5.19 0.18 -9.60
C ILE A 43 -5.07 -0.01 -11.12
N VAL A 44 -4.66 -1.19 -11.59
CA VAL A 44 -4.57 -1.52 -13.02
C VAL A 44 -5.93 -1.38 -13.70
N ASP A 45 -7.00 -1.89 -13.09
CA ASP A 45 -8.36 -1.76 -13.62
C ASP A 45 -8.80 -0.29 -13.74
N ALA A 46 -8.53 0.53 -12.72
CA ALA A 46 -8.82 1.96 -12.79
C ALA A 46 -8.02 2.69 -13.87
N LEU A 47 -6.73 2.38 -14.00
CA LEU A 47 -5.84 2.94 -15.03
C LEU A 47 -6.26 2.52 -16.43
N SER A 48 -6.72 1.29 -16.63
CA SER A 48 -7.17 0.77 -17.94
C SER A 48 -8.35 1.53 -18.52
N ARG A 49 -9.16 2.17 -17.68
CA ARG A 49 -10.30 3.00 -18.07
C ARG A 49 -9.94 4.47 -18.32
N SER A 50 -8.70 4.86 -18.03
CA SER A 50 -8.27 6.24 -18.22
C SER A 50 -7.94 6.54 -19.69
N PRO A 51 -8.53 7.58 -20.30
CA PRO A 51 -8.20 7.96 -21.68
C PRO A 51 -6.79 8.51 -21.84
N GLN A 52 -6.07 8.75 -20.75
CA GLN A 52 -4.68 9.23 -20.76
C GLN A 52 -3.67 8.08 -20.75
N VAL A 53 -4.09 6.84 -20.49
CA VAL A 53 -3.20 5.69 -20.36
C VAL A 53 -3.27 4.81 -21.60
N GLY A 54 -2.13 4.64 -22.26
CA GLY A 54 -2.03 3.82 -23.49
C GLY A 54 -1.40 2.45 -23.23
N LYS A 55 -0.57 2.34 -22.21
CA LYS A 55 0.09 1.08 -21.88
C LYS A 55 0.28 0.96 -20.38
N ILE A 56 -0.05 -0.19 -19.85
CA ILE A 56 0.15 -0.53 -18.45
C ILE A 56 1.10 -1.73 -18.35
N TYR A 57 2.13 -1.59 -17.55
CA TYR A 57 2.99 -2.67 -17.09
C TYR A 57 2.72 -2.93 -15.60
N CYS A 58 2.87 -4.18 -15.17
CA CYS A 58 2.76 -4.53 -13.75
C CYS A 58 3.89 -5.48 -13.35
N ALA A 59 4.60 -5.18 -12.27
CA ALA A 59 5.77 -5.96 -11.84
C ALA A 59 5.63 -6.39 -10.35
N PRO A 60 5.54 -7.69 -10.05
CA PRO A 60 5.47 -8.81 -10.97
C PRO A 60 4.09 -9.03 -11.63
N GLY A 61 3.01 -8.43 -11.06
CA GLY A 61 1.64 -8.69 -11.47
C GLY A 61 1.11 -10.06 -11.04
N ASN A 62 -0.02 -10.45 -11.59
CA ASN A 62 -0.65 -11.76 -11.40
C ASN A 62 -1.50 -12.14 -12.62
N ALA A 63 -2.08 -13.35 -12.64
CA ALA A 63 -2.86 -13.85 -13.76
C ALA A 63 -4.11 -13.00 -14.10
N GLY A 64 -4.76 -12.37 -13.10
CA GLY A 64 -5.88 -11.46 -13.32
C GLY A 64 -5.43 -10.15 -13.96
N ILE A 65 -4.34 -9.58 -13.46
CA ILE A 65 -3.72 -8.36 -14.00
C ILE A 65 -3.28 -8.56 -15.44
N ALA A 66 -2.78 -9.75 -15.80
CA ALA A 66 -2.33 -10.08 -17.14
C ALA A 66 -3.43 -9.99 -18.23
N LEU A 67 -4.69 -9.91 -17.83
CA LEU A 67 -5.82 -9.68 -18.76
C LEU A 67 -5.92 -8.20 -19.20
N GLN A 68 -5.31 -7.27 -18.45
CA GLN A 68 -5.46 -5.82 -18.64
C GLN A 68 -4.11 -5.09 -18.77
N ALA A 69 -3.01 -5.71 -18.34
CA ALA A 69 -1.67 -5.13 -18.34
C ALA A 69 -0.62 -6.16 -18.77
N GLU A 70 0.54 -5.70 -19.18
CA GLU A 70 1.70 -6.55 -19.40
C GLU A 70 2.41 -6.82 -18.09
N CYS A 71 2.39 -8.08 -17.64
CA CYS A 71 3.13 -8.49 -16.44
C CYS A 71 4.61 -8.69 -16.76
N VAL A 72 5.46 -8.11 -15.91
CA VAL A 72 6.93 -8.14 -16.05
C VAL A 72 7.52 -8.95 -14.90
N ALA A 73 8.32 -9.95 -15.19
CA ALA A 73 8.90 -10.85 -14.20
C ALA A 73 10.05 -10.20 -13.39
N ILE A 74 9.74 -9.06 -12.73
CA ILE A 74 10.62 -8.34 -11.81
C ILE A 74 9.95 -8.37 -10.44
N LYS A 75 10.72 -8.74 -9.40
CA LYS A 75 10.21 -8.69 -8.03
C LYS A 75 9.94 -7.24 -7.61
N ASP A 76 8.88 -7.03 -6.86
CA ASP A 76 8.47 -5.73 -6.34
C ASP A 76 9.47 -5.10 -5.35
N THR A 77 10.42 -5.88 -4.83
CA THR A 77 11.53 -5.43 -3.98
C THR A 77 12.86 -5.25 -4.73
N ASP A 78 12.92 -5.61 -6.01
CA ASP A 78 14.13 -5.41 -6.82
C ASP A 78 14.16 -3.99 -7.41
N VAL A 79 14.54 -3.04 -6.56
CA VAL A 79 14.52 -1.59 -6.83
C VAL A 79 15.33 -1.25 -8.09
N GLU A 80 16.51 -1.86 -8.27
CA GLU A 80 17.37 -1.55 -9.40
C GLU A 80 16.80 -2.08 -10.73
N ALA A 81 16.28 -3.30 -10.73
CA ALA A 81 15.65 -3.85 -11.94
C ALA A 81 14.39 -3.06 -12.32
N LEU A 82 13.56 -2.66 -11.35
CA LEU A 82 12.37 -1.82 -11.59
C LEU A 82 12.74 -0.46 -12.19
N LYS A 83 13.76 0.20 -11.62
CA LYS A 83 14.25 1.49 -12.12
C LYS A 83 14.78 1.38 -13.55
N ASN A 84 15.61 0.38 -13.83
CA ASN A 84 16.18 0.16 -15.16
C ASN A 84 15.08 -0.14 -16.18
N PHE A 85 14.12 -1.00 -15.84
CA PHE A 85 12.96 -1.26 -16.68
C PHE A 85 12.19 0.02 -17.01
N ALA A 86 11.97 0.88 -16.01
CA ALA A 86 11.25 2.14 -16.20
C ALA A 86 11.97 3.09 -17.14
N LEU A 87 13.31 3.18 -17.07
CA LEU A 87 14.15 3.97 -17.97
C LEU A 87 14.10 3.42 -19.39
N GLU A 88 14.34 2.13 -19.59
CA GLU A 88 14.40 1.47 -20.89
C GLU A 88 13.06 1.53 -21.64
N ASN A 89 11.95 1.46 -20.92
CA ASN A 89 10.61 1.48 -21.51
C ASN A 89 9.98 2.89 -21.56
N SER A 90 10.71 3.92 -21.11
CA SER A 90 10.23 5.30 -21.06
C SER A 90 8.89 5.41 -20.31
N ILE A 91 8.86 4.92 -19.08
CA ILE A 91 7.68 4.97 -18.21
C ILE A 91 7.41 6.41 -17.79
N ASP A 92 6.19 6.89 -18.02
CA ASP A 92 5.75 8.25 -17.67
C ASP A 92 5.42 8.39 -16.18
N LEU A 93 4.91 7.32 -15.56
CA LEU A 93 4.52 7.29 -14.13
C LEU A 93 4.63 5.88 -13.61
N ALA A 94 5.24 5.72 -12.44
CA ALA A 94 5.14 4.49 -11.66
C ALA A 94 4.19 4.69 -10.47
N VAL A 95 3.47 3.63 -10.08
CA VAL A 95 2.59 3.60 -8.90
C VAL A 95 2.98 2.41 -8.05
N VAL A 96 3.28 2.64 -6.78
CA VAL A 96 3.71 1.58 -5.85
C VAL A 96 2.52 1.12 -5.01
N GLY A 97 2.24 -0.18 -5.04
CA GLY A 97 1.22 -0.78 -4.21
C GLY A 97 1.75 -1.28 -2.85
N PRO A 98 2.73 -2.21 -2.80
CA PRO A 98 3.12 -2.87 -1.56
C PRO A 98 4.08 -2.03 -0.73
N GLU A 99 3.87 -2.05 0.58
CA GLU A 99 4.69 -1.39 1.59
C GLU A 99 6.16 -1.87 1.61
N VAL A 100 6.39 -3.13 1.26
CA VAL A 100 7.75 -3.70 1.20
C VAL A 100 8.62 -3.01 0.14
N SER A 101 8.04 -2.63 -0.99
CA SER A 101 8.74 -1.89 -2.06
C SER A 101 9.06 -0.46 -1.61
N LEU A 102 8.14 0.17 -0.88
CA LEU A 102 8.34 1.52 -0.31
C LEU A 102 9.46 1.49 0.73
N ALA A 103 9.43 0.52 1.63
CA ALA A 103 10.47 0.32 2.65
C ALA A 103 11.84 -0.03 2.04
N ALA A 104 11.86 -0.69 0.88
CA ALA A 104 13.09 -0.94 0.11
C ALA A 104 13.68 0.33 -0.53
N GLY A 105 12.89 1.43 -0.66
CA GLY A 105 13.35 2.72 -1.17
C GLY A 105 13.16 2.90 -2.68
N VAL A 106 12.21 2.20 -3.29
CA VAL A 106 11.93 2.33 -4.73
C VAL A 106 11.60 3.76 -5.16
N VAL A 107 10.89 4.51 -4.31
CA VAL A 107 10.52 5.90 -4.61
C VAL A 107 11.75 6.82 -4.65
N ASP A 108 12.67 6.63 -3.72
CA ASP A 108 13.91 7.42 -3.67
C ASP A 108 14.75 7.15 -4.93
N ALA A 109 14.96 5.88 -5.28
CA ALA A 109 15.74 5.48 -6.46
C ALA A 109 15.14 5.99 -7.78
N PHE A 110 13.81 5.99 -7.92
CA PHE A 110 13.13 6.54 -9.11
C PHE A 110 13.28 8.06 -9.19
N LYS A 111 13.09 8.77 -8.06
CA LYS A 111 13.26 10.23 -8.02
C LYS A 111 14.70 10.66 -8.33
N GLU A 112 15.70 9.96 -7.80
CA GLU A 112 17.12 10.20 -8.12
C GLU A 112 17.43 9.98 -9.60
N ALA A 113 16.73 9.05 -10.27
CA ALA A 113 16.81 8.83 -11.70
C ALA A 113 15.96 9.80 -12.55
N GLY A 114 15.27 10.77 -11.93
CA GLY A 114 14.40 11.71 -12.64
C GLY A 114 13.07 11.09 -13.11
N LEU A 115 12.71 9.91 -12.64
CA LEU A 115 11.46 9.23 -12.96
C LEU A 115 10.32 9.67 -12.04
N ARG A 116 9.13 9.80 -12.61
CA ARG A 116 7.91 10.12 -11.84
C ARG A 116 7.36 8.86 -11.18
N ILE A 117 7.13 8.93 -9.89
CA ILE A 117 6.61 7.83 -9.11
C ILE A 117 5.65 8.33 -8.03
N PHE A 118 4.53 7.63 -7.84
CA PHE A 118 3.58 7.86 -6.76
C PHE A 118 3.82 6.87 -5.63
N GLY A 119 4.03 7.40 -4.44
CA GLY A 119 4.25 6.68 -3.20
C GLY A 119 5.12 7.49 -2.23
N PRO A 120 5.08 7.21 -0.92
CA PRO A 120 5.95 7.82 0.05
C PRO A 120 7.41 7.40 -0.17
N ASN A 121 8.35 8.28 0.12
CA ASN A 121 9.77 7.93 0.15
C ASN A 121 10.06 6.96 1.32
N LYS A 122 11.26 6.37 1.33
CA LYS A 122 11.66 5.39 2.35
C LYS A 122 11.51 5.92 3.78
N ALA A 123 11.85 7.18 4.03
CA ALA A 123 11.74 7.81 5.34
C ALA A 123 10.27 7.92 5.79
N ALA A 124 9.37 8.34 4.91
CA ALA A 124 7.95 8.40 5.19
C ALA A 124 7.31 6.99 5.31
N ALA A 125 7.75 6.04 4.50
CA ALA A 125 7.29 4.64 4.55
C ALA A 125 7.63 3.94 5.89
N THR A 126 8.54 4.49 6.68
CA THR A 126 8.85 3.98 8.02
C THR A 126 7.64 4.02 8.95
N ILE A 127 6.67 4.91 8.71
CA ILE A 127 5.42 4.96 9.49
C ILE A 127 4.66 3.62 9.41
N GLU A 128 4.70 2.94 8.27
CA GLU A 128 4.09 1.61 8.11
C GLU A 128 5.09 0.49 8.46
N ALA A 129 6.37 0.68 8.14
CA ALA A 129 7.39 -0.34 8.32
C ALA A 129 7.77 -0.57 9.79
N SER A 130 7.62 0.43 10.67
CA SER A 130 7.88 0.34 12.10
C SER A 130 6.70 0.89 12.90
N LYS A 131 6.08 0.01 13.66
CA LYS A 131 4.96 0.37 14.56
C LYS A 131 5.43 1.24 15.72
N ASP A 132 6.62 0.94 16.26
CA ASP A 132 7.26 1.77 17.29
C ASP A 132 7.49 3.20 16.78
N PHE A 133 8.08 3.36 15.58
CA PHE A 133 8.27 4.68 14.98
C PHE A 133 6.94 5.43 14.80
N ALA A 134 5.91 4.76 14.27
CA ALA A 134 4.58 5.35 14.09
C ALA A 134 3.99 5.82 15.43
N LYS A 135 4.07 4.99 16.47
CA LYS A 135 3.58 5.32 17.81
C LYS A 135 4.33 6.49 18.44
N GLN A 136 5.66 6.50 18.35
CA GLN A 136 6.47 7.61 18.84
C GLN A 136 6.15 8.91 18.09
N LEU A 137 5.93 8.84 16.78
CA LEU A 137 5.51 10.00 15.98
C LEU A 137 4.15 10.53 16.41
N MET A 138 3.16 9.63 16.61
CA MET A 138 1.83 10.02 17.08
C MET A 138 1.90 10.65 18.48
N ALA A 139 2.65 10.07 19.40
CA ALA A 139 2.86 10.64 20.74
C ALA A 139 3.52 12.02 20.68
N LYS A 140 4.57 12.19 19.85
CA LYS A 140 5.29 13.46 19.69
C LYS A 140 4.38 14.60 19.20
N TYR A 141 3.45 14.30 18.31
CA TYR A 141 2.56 15.30 17.69
C TYR A 141 1.15 15.31 18.27
N ASN A 142 0.89 14.58 19.37
CA ASN A 142 -0.41 14.44 20.02
C ASN A 142 -1.50 13.94 19.06
N ILE A 143 -1.15 13.03 18.15
CA ILE A 143 -2.12 12.35 17.29
C ILE A 143 -2.77 11.24 18.11
N PRO A 144 -4.12 11.21 18.20
CA PRO A 144 -4.82 10.18 18.97
C PRO A 144 -4.44 8.76 18.53
N THR A 145 -4.10 7.93 19.49
CA THR A 145 -3.78 6.52 19.30
C THR A 145 -3.97 5.76 20.60
N ALA A 146 -4.07 4.44 20.54
CA ALA A 146 -4.10 3.58 21.72
C ALA A 146 -2.86 3.82 22.62
N ALA A 147 -3.03 3.82 23.91
CA ALA A 147 -1.91 3.88 24.85
C ALA A 147 -0.96 2.72 24.57
N PHE A 148 0.33 2.98 24.63
CA PHE A 148 1.35 1.99 24.23
C PHE A 148 2.63 2.12 25.03
N GLU A 149 3.40 1.03 25.04
CA GLU A 149 4.80 0.99 25.47
C GLU A 149 5.57 0.00 24.59
N THR A 150 6.86 0.24 24.36
CA THR A 150 7.69 -0.57 23.48
C THR A 150 8.82 -1.25 24.24
N PHE A 151 9.03 -2.54 23.98
CA PHE A 151 10.00 -3.37 24.67
C PHE A 151 10.90 -4.17 23.71
N GLU A 152 12.18 -4.24 24.04
CA GLU A 152 13.16 -5.17 23.47
C GLU A 152 13.49 -6.31 24.44
N ASP A 153 13.27 -6.07 25.72
CA ASP A 153 13.55 -7.01 26.83
C ASP A 153 12.27 -7.75 27.24
N TYR A 154 12.35 -9.07 27.31
CA TYR A 154 11.24 -9.93 27.66
C TYR A 154 10.73 -9.70 29.09
N ASP A 155 11.65 -9.61 30.06
CA ASP A 155 11.26 -9.50 31.47
C ASP A 155 10.56 -8.16 31.74
N ALA A 156 11.04 -7.08 31.12
CA ALA A 156 10.42 -5.76 31.18
C ALA A 156 9.02 -5.76 30.55
N ALA A 157 8.85 -6.37 29.39
CA ALA A 157 7.55 -6.51 28.73
C ALA A 157 6.57 -7.32 29.59
N LEU A 158 7.02 -8.43 30.14
CA LEU A 158 6.21 -9.30 30.98
C LEU A 158 5.73 -8.57 32.25
N GLU A 159 6.62 -7.84 32.94
CA GLU A 159 6.26 -7.04 34.12
C GLU A 159 5.27 -5.92 33.80
N TYR A 160 5.36 -5.33 32.61
CA TYR A 160 4.41 -4.31 32.15
C TYR A 160 3.02 -4.92 31.93
N VAL A 161 2.95 -6.01 31.16
CA VAL A 161 1.68 -6.71 30.85
C VAL A 161 1.01 -7.25 32.10
N LYS A 162 1.79 -7.74 33.09
CA LYS A 162 1.29 -8.24 34.35
C LYS A 162 0.54 -7.20 35.20
N LYS A 163 0.89 -5.92 35.02
CA LYS A 163 0.26 -4.78 35.70
C LYS A 163 -0.93 -4.21 34.93
N GLY A 164 -1.09 -4.61 33.68
CA GLY A 164 -2.14 -4.12 32.80
C GLY A 164 -3.47 -4.85 32.94
N SER A 165 -4.39 -4.51 32.05
CA SER A 165 -5.70 -5.18 31.90
C SER A 165 -5.73 -6.01 30.63
N PHE A 166 -6.65 -6.99 30.58
CA PHE A 166 -6.88 -7.82 29.41
C PHE A 166 -8.27 -7.55 28.80
N PRO A 167 -8.43 -7.72 27.47
CA PRO A 167 -7.39 -8.11 26.51
C PRO A 167 -6.33 -7.01 26.31
N VAL A 168 -5.14 -7.39 25.86
CA VAL A 168 -4.03 -6.49 25.48
C VAL A 168 -3.63 -6.76 24.04
N VAL A 169 -3.07 -5.78 23.34
CA VAL A 169 -2.60 -5.97 21.97
C VAL A 169 -1.07 -6.01 21.93
N LEU A 170 -0.52 -7.11 21.45
CA LEU A 170 0.91 -7.31 21.27
C LEU A 170 1.25 -7.27 19.77
N LYS A 171 2.11 -6.33 19.38
CA LYS A 171 2.50 -6.14 17.98
C LYS A 171 4.01 -6.26 17.84
N TYR A 172 4.46 -7.24 17.06
CA TYR A 172 5.86 -7.28 16.64
C TYR A 172 6.19 -6.06 15.78
N ASP A 173 7.28 -5.35 16.08
CA ASP A 173 7.71 -4.19 15.32
C ASP A 173 8.46 -4.62 14.06
N GLY A 174 7.85 -4.43 12.92
CA GLY A 174 8.34 -4.81 11.60
C GLY A 174 7.23 -5.27 10.67
N LEU A 175 7.61 -5.51 9.41
CA LEU A 175 6.73 -6.04 8.37
C LEU A 175 6.57 -7.56 8.57
N ALA A 176 5.45 -7.96 9.16
CA ALA A 176 5.12 -9.36 9.45
C ALA A 176 3.91 -9.88 8.65
N ALA A 177 3.53 -9.21 7.56
CA ALA A 177 2.41 -9.58 6.68
C ALA A 177 1.10 -9.87 7.47
N GLY A 178 0.77 -9.03 8.46
CA GLY A 178 -0.41 -9.17 9.31
C GLY A 178 -0.34 -10.26 10.39
N LYS A 179 0.74 -11.05 10.44
CA LYS A 179 0.90 -12.16 11.41
C LYS A 179 1.57 -11.74 12.73
N GLY A 180 2.11 -10.54 12.79
CA GLY A 180 2.81 -10.01 13.97
C GLY A 180 1.90 -9.32 14.99
N VAL A 181 0.57 -9.47 14.91
CA VAL A 181 -0.38 -8.90 15.87
C VAL A 181 -1.15 -10.02 16.55
N VAL A 182 -1.10 -10.05 17.88
CA VAL A 182 -1.83 -11.01 18.72
C VAL A 182 -2.59 -10.22 19.79
N ILE A 183 -3.78 -10.67 20.13
CA ILE A 183 -4.64 -10.04 21.13
C ILE A 183 -4.91 -11.09 22.24
N PRO A 184 -4.00 -11.26 23.19
CA PRO A 184 -4.19 -12.15 24.31
C PRO A 184 -5.36 -11.71 25.22
N GLU A 185 -6.18 -12.65 25.61
CA GLU A 185 -7.28 -12.45 26.54
C GLU A 185 -6.89 -12.76 27.99
N THR A 186 -5.77 -13.48 28.19
CA THR A 186 -5.25 -13.86 29.50
C THR A 186 -3.76 -13.53 29.61
N PHE A 187 -3.27 -13.53 30.87
CA PHE A 187 -1.85 -13.32 31.15
C PHE A 187 -0.99 -14.46 30.58
N GLU A 188 -1.45 -15.69 30.66
CA GLU A 188 -0.74 -16.89 30.20
C GLU A 188 -0.55 -16.84 28.67
N GLU A 189 -1.57 -16.42 27.92
CA GLU A 189 -1.49 -16.23 26.47
C GLU A 189 -0.52 -15.10 26.10
N ALA A 190 -0.54 -14.01 26.87
CA ALA A 190 0.37 -12.89 26.65
C ALA A 190 1.82 -13.28 26.94
N GLU A 191 2.08 -14.04 28.02
CA GLU A 191 3.40 -14.54 28.35
C GLU A 191 3.96 -15.43 27.23
N GLU A 192 3.17 -16.37 26.70
CA GLU A 192 3.57 -17.25 25.61
C GLU A 192 3.86 -16.45 24.33
N THR A 193 2.99 -15.48 24.03
CA THR A 193 3.19 -14.58 22.85
C THR A 193 4.47 -13.75 22.98
N LEU A 194 4.75 -13.20 24.15
CA LEU A 194 5.98 -12.44 24.39
C LEU A 194 7.24 -13.32 24.26
N LYS A 195 7.20 -14.60 24.73
CA LYS A 195 8.28 -15.57 24.52
C LYS A 195 8.53 -15.79 23.02
N ASP A 196 7.47 -16.02 22.26
CA ASP A 196 7.55 -16.21 20.82
C ASP A 196 8.17 -15.00 20.10
N MET A 197 7.80 -13.79 20.49
CA MET A 197 8.22 -12.55 19.85
C MET A 197 9.63 -12.10 20.26
N LEU A 198 10.02 -12.26 21.53
CA LEU A 198 11.24 -11.67 22.10
C LEU A 198 12.33 -12.70 22.44
N LEU A 199 12.00 -13.98 22.68
CA LEU A 199 12.97 -15.01 23.02
C LEU A 199 13.20 -16.02 21.90
N HIS A 200 12.16 -16.39 21.15
CA HIS A 200 12.23 -17.40 20.11
C HIS A 200 12.49 -16.82 18.72
N ASP A 201 12.60 -15.49 18.60
CA ASP A 201 12.82 -14.76 17.34
C ASP A 201 11.88 -15.20 16.20
N LYS A 202 10.64 -15.59 16.52
CA LYS A 202 9.65 -16.13 15.57
C LYS A 202 9.42 -15.23 14.34
N PHE A 203 9.58 -13.93 14.53
CA PHE A 203 9.49 -12.92 13.46
C PHE A 203 10.85 -12.25 13.17
N GLY A 204 11.94 -12.74 13.75
CA GLY A 204 13.27 -12.13 13.75
C GLY A 204 13.54 -11.35 15.03
N LYS A 205 14.76 -10.82 15.17
CA LYS A 205 15.11 -9.93 16.29
C LYS A 205 14.44 -8.59 16.11
N GLY A 206 13.69 -8.16 17.12
CA GLY A 206 12.94 -6.90 17.04
C GLY A 206 12.35 -6.48 18.37
N LYS A 207 11.44 -5.55 18.30
CA LYS A 207 10.70 -4.99 19.44
C LYS A 207 9.28 -5.52 19.46
N VAL A 208 8.65 -5.41 20.60
CA VAL A 208 7.20 -5.59 20.76
C VAL A 208 6.59 -4.29 21.22
N VAL A 209 5.57 -3.81 20.52
CA VAL A 209 4.71 -2.73 20.95
C VAL A 209 3.53 -3.35 21.69
N VAL A 210 3.38 -3.01 22.95
CA VAL A 210 2.25 -3.40 23.80
C VAL A 210 1.26 -2.25 23.78
N GLU A 211 0.01 -2.51 23.36
CA GLU A 211 -1.02 -1.48 23.24
C GLU A 211 -2.27 -1.84 24.04
N GLU A 212 -2.99 -0.83 24.48
CA GLU A 212 -4.33 -1.04 25.03
C GLU A 212 -5.26 -1.57 23.92
N PHE A 213 -6.20 -2.41 24.32
CA PHE A 213 -7.24 -2.90 23.43
C PHE A 213 -8.37 -1.87 23.32
N LEU A 214 -8.53 -1.28 22.13
CA LEU A 214 -9.64 -0.38 21.84
C LEU A 214 -10.87 -1.16 21.38
N THR A 215 -12.05 -0.73 21.81
CA THR A 215 -13.33 -1.29 21.41
C THR A 215 -14.08 -0.30 20.53
N GLY A 216 -14.84 -0.82 19.58
CA GLY A 216 -15.67 -0.02 18.68
C GLY A 216 -15.62 -0.53 17.24
N PRO A 217 -16.46 0.01 16.35
CA PRO A 217 -16.40 -0.30 14.93
C PRO A 217 -15.14 0.30 14.31
N GLU A 218 -14.46 -0.50 13.48
CA GLU A 218 -13.27 -0.07 12.73
C GLU A 218 -13.68 0.35 11.33
N PHE A 219 -13.09 1.42 10.81
CA PHE A 219 -13.20 1.82 9.42
C PHE A 219 -11.88 2.39 8.92
N SER A 220 -11.73 2.44 7.60
CA SER A 220 -10.55 3.01 6.94
C SER A 220 -10.88 4.38 6.34
N PHE A 221 -10.11 5.38 6.73
CA PHE A 221 -10.14 6.72 6.16
C PHE A 221 -8.82 6.99 5.45
N MET A 222 -8.81 6.76 4.14
CA MET A 222 -7.62 6.93 3.30
C MET A 222 -7.63 8.26 2.59
N CYS A 223 -6.45 8.84 2.37
CA CYS A 223 -6.28 10.10 1.68
C CYS A 223 -5.15 10.01 0.66
N PHE A 224 -5.29 10.70 -0.47
CA PHE A 224 -4.15 11.08 -1.27
C PHE A 224 -3.47 12.30 -0.64
N VAL A 225 -2.15 12.33 -0.63
CA VAL A 225 -1.37 13.43 -0.06
C VAL A 225 -0.37 13.94 -1.09
N ASP A 226 -0.35 15.26 -1.31
CA ASP A 226 0.64 15.95 -2.13
C ASP A 226 1.20 17.16 -1.36
N GLY A 227 2.40 17.02 -0.84
CA GLY A 227 2.99 18.02 0.05
C GLY A 227 2.17 18.20 1.33
N LEU A 228 1.48 19.33 1.47
CA LEU A 228 0.57 19.64 2.59
C LEU A 228 -0.91 19.48 2.24
N ASP A 229 -1.21 19.22 0.98
CA ASP A 229 -2.59 19.04 0.52
C ASP A 229 -3.05 17.60 0.76
N VAL A 230 -4.24 17.46 1.33
CA VAL A 230 -4.85 16.17 1.66
C VAL A 230 -6.18 16.03 0.92
N TYR A 231 -6.33 14.95 0.17
CA TYR A 231 -7.52 14.65 -0.63
C TYR A 231 -8.18 13.38 -0.08
N PRO A 232 -9.25 13.51 0.72
CA PRO A 232 -9.94 12.38 1.32
C PRO A 232 -10.57 11.47 0.26
N MET A 233 -10.48 10.17 0.49
CA MET A 233 -11.23 9.15 -0.25
C MET A 233 -12.54 8.82 0.48
N THR A 234 -13.47 8.21 -0.22
CA THR A 234 -14.67 7.65 0.42
C THR A 234 -14.26 6.61 1.46
N LEU A 235 -14.92 6.66 2.63
CA LEU A 235 -14.68 5.70 3.70
C LEU A 235 -14.92 4.27 3.24
N SER A 236 -14.13 3.36 3.76
CA SER A 236 -14.29 1.92 3.55
C SER A 236 -14.19 1.16 4.87
N GLN A 237 -14.82 0.00 4.91
CA GLN A 237 -14.75 -0.92 6.04
C GLN A 237 -14.53 -2.33 5.53
N ASP A 238 -13.61 -3.05 6.12
CA ASP A 238 -13.34 -4.46 5.84
C ASP A 238 -13.74 -5.33 7.03
N HIS A 239 -14.00 -6.61 6.73
CA HIS A 239 -14.32 -7.64 7.73
C HIS A 239 -13.14 -8.58 7.86
N LYS A 240 -12.43 -8.51 8.98
CA LYS A 240 -11.18 -9.27 9.22
C LYS A 240 -11.40 -10.60 9.91
N ARG A 241 -12.46 -10.73 10.73
CA ARG A 241 -12.73 -11.96 11.49
C ARG A 241 -13.29 -13.06 10.59
N ALA A 242 -12.85 -14.30 10.84
CA ALA A 242 -13.16 -15.45 9.99
C ALA A 242 -14.60 -15.97 10.14
N TYR A 243 -15.27 -15.73 11.29
CA TYR A 243 -16.57 -16.31 11.63
C TYR A 243 -17.63 -15.24 11.83
N GLU A 244 -18.90 -15.67 11.74
CA GLU A 244 -20.07 -14.83 11.98
C GLU A 244 -20.05 -14.16 13.36
N GLY A 245 -20.63 -12.95 13.45
CA GLY A 245 -20.69 -12.18 14.69
C GLY A 245 -19.34 -11.60 15.08
N ASP A 246 -18.47 -11.32 14.12
CA ASP A 246 -17.13 -10.74 14.31
C ASP A 246 -16.25 -11.59 15.26
N LYS A 247 -16.23 -12.90 15.02
CA LYS A 247 -15.53 -13.90 15.83
C LYS A 247 -14.43 -14.62 15.06
N GLY A 248 -13.57 -15.32 15.82
CA GLY A 248 -12.49 -16.13 15.28
C GLY A 248 -11.22 -15.34 15.00
N PRO A 249 -10.23 -15.94 14.33
CA PRO A 249 -8.96 -15.30 14.04
C PRO A 249 -9.12 -14.20 12.99
N ASN A 250 -8.21 -13.23 13.03
CA ASN A 250 -8.08 -12.23 11.97
C ASN A 250 -7.60 -12.87 10.67
N THR A 251 -8.13 -12.40 9.56
CA THR A 251 -7.74 -12.76 8.19
C THR A 251 -7.16 -11.55 7.47
N GLY A 252 -6.77 -11.71 6.21
CA GLY A 252 -6.39 -10.61 5.32
C GLY A 252 -7.58 -9.78 4.82
N GLY A 253 -8.81 -10.12 5.27
CA GLY A 253 -10.08 -9.52 4.87
C GLY A 253 -11.00 -10.54 4.20
N MET A 254 -12.23 -10.64 4.71
CA MET A 254 -13.28 -11.52 4.18
C MET A 254 -14.16 -10.81 3.17
N GLY A 255 -14.07 -9.50 3.10
CA GLY A 255 -14.80 -8.61 2.22
C GLY A 255 -14.68 -7.16 2.71
N ALA A 256 -15.01 -6.22 1.84
CA ALA A 256 -15.01 -4.80 2.16
C ALA A 256 -16.18 -4.11 1.45
N TYR A 257 -16.63 -3.01 2.02
CA TYR A 257 -17.66 -2.17 1.42
C TYR A 257 -17.36 -0.67 1.59
N SER A 258 -17.93 0.12 0.73
CA SER A 258 -17.88 1.58 0.71
C SER A 258 -19.17 2.09 0.02
N PRO A 259 -19.81 3.16 0.49
CA PRO A 259 -19.48 3.95 1.69
C PRO A 259 -19.78 3.20 3.00
N VAL A 260 -19.38 3.78 4.14
CA VAL A 260 -19.56 3.21 5.48
C VAL A 260 -20.72 3.90 6.19
N PRO A 261 -21.89 3.26 6.33
CA PRO A 261 -23.12 3.92 6.83
C PRO A 261 -23.11 4.22 8.34
N ILE A 262 -22.18 3.67 9.09
CA ILE A 262 -22.05 3.90 10.55
C ILE A 262 -21.35 5.22 10.88
N ILE A 263 -20.78 5.90 9.88
CA ILE A 263 -20.11 7.21 10.02
C ILE A 263 -20.98 8.24 9.30
N SER A 264 -21.44 9.24 10.05
CA SER A 264 -22.23 10.32 9.51
C SER A 264 -21.36 11.43 8.91
N ASP A 265 -21.96 12.31 8.12
CA ASP A 265 -21.27 13.50 7.60
C ASP A 265 -20.82 14.45 8.74
N GLU A 266 -21.52 14.42 9.89
CA GLU A 266 -21.15 15.18 11.08
C GLU A 266 -19.89 14.63 11.74
N ASP A 267 -19.67 13.31 11.68
CA ASP A 267 -18.47 12.68 12.22
C ASP A 267 -17.22 12.96 11.36
N LEU A 268 -17.42 13.36 10.11
CA LEU A 268 -16.35 13.65 9.14
C LEU A 268 -15.96 15.14 9.11
N ALA A 269 -16.77 16.02 9.69
CA ALA A 269 -16.56 17.47 9.69
C ALA A 269 -15.57 17.90 10.79
#